data_7bbf0b5aa4d4eb9b0fedb8b6e877cd0f
#
_entry.id   7bbf0b5aa4d4eb9b0fedb8b6e877cd0f
#
_cell.length_a   1.000
_cell.length_b   1.000
_cell.length_c   1.000
_cell.angle_alpha   90.00
_cell.angle_beta   90.00
_cell.angle_gamma   90.00
#
_symmetry.space_group_name_H-M   'P 1'
#
loop_
_entity.id
_entity.type
_entity.pdbx_description
1 polymer ?
#
loop_
_entity_poly.entity_id
_entity_poly.type
_entity_poly.pdbx_seq_one_letter_code
_entity_poly.pdbx_strand_id
1 'polypeptide(L)'
;LQSQINPHFLFNMLNGIKSLVRIDPDKAGLVIMKLSEFLRYQLYENNDEYTLLKSEINFLTNFLDLEKLRRENLRVEIDSQSDNQTIGSIFIPPNLFTTFVENAVKHSVDINDEESFVRVTILIRDNILYFHCVNSIDPNFKPSTMGKSNGLGLVNIKRRLELLYGGEYSLDIVSTKTKYEIKLVLPL
;
A
#
# COMPACT_ATOMS: atom_id res chain seq x y z
N LEU A 1 -9.81 13.73 -9.96
CA LEU A 1 -9.48 13.88 -8.53
C LEU A 1 -7.98 13.69 -8.40
N GLN A 2 -7.25 14.81 -8.25
CA GLN A 2 -5.80 14.78 -8.01
C GLN A 2 -5.52 13.86 -6.82
N SER A 3 -4.66 12.88 -7.00
CA SER A 3 -4.11 12.09 -5.91
C SER A 3 -3.28 13.05 -5.05
N GLN A 4 -3.82 13.43 -3.92
CA GLN A 4 -3.11 14.31 -2.99
C GLN A 4 -2.03 13.46 -2.32
N ILE A 5 -0.77 13.75 -2.64
CA ILE A 5 0.36 13.25 -1.86
C ILE A 5 0.08 13.61 -0.41
N ASN A 6 0.15 12.63 0.47
CA ASN A 6 -0.03 12.85 1.91
C ASN A 6 1.10 13.74 2.45
N PRO A 7 0.85 15.03 2.80
CA PRO A 7 1.90 15.95 3.22
C PRO A 7 2.66 15.45 4.46
N HIS A 8 1.95 14.81 5.38
CA HIS A 8 2.54 14.28 6.60
C HIS A 8 3.55 13.15 6.30
N PHE A 9 3.24 12.28 5.34
CA PHE A 9 4.18 11.26 4.87
C PHE A 9 5.45 11.90 4.32
N LEU A 10 5.30 12.90 3.44
CA LEU A 10 6.44 13.59 2.82
C LEU A 10 7.33 14.29 3.86
N PHE A 11 6.73 15.03 4.80
CA PHE A 11 7.51 15.67 5.88
C PHE A 11 8.26 14.66 6.75
N ASN A 12 7.65 13.53 7.07
CA ASN A 12 8.29 12.47 7.84
C ASN A 12 9.48 11.86 7.09
N MET A 13 9.35 11.63 5.77
CA MET A 13 10.45 11.14 4.95
C MET A 13 11.61 12.13 4.89
N LEU A 14 11.34 13.43 4.68
CA LEU A 14 12.36 14.48 4.65
C LEU A 14 13.10 14.61 6.00
N ASN A 15 12.39 14.51 7.12
CA ASN A 15 12.99 14.50 8.45
C ASN A 15 13.87 13.27 8.68
N GLY A 16 13.44 12.10 8.23
CA GLY A 16 14.24 10.87 8.28
C GLY A 16 15.53 11.00 7.46
N ILE A 17 15.44 11.50 6.23
CA ILE A 17 16.60 11.78 5.36
C ILE A 17 17.58 12.73 6.04
N LYS A 18 17.09 13.84 6.62
CA LYS A 18 17.93 14.79 7.34
C LYS A 18 18.75 14.14 8.45
N SER A 19 18.17 13.21 9.19
CA SER A 19 18.85 12.46 10.23
C SER A 19 19.88 11.50 9.64
N LEU A 20 19.55 10.79 8.56
CA LEU A 20 20.41 9.83 7.90
C LEU A 20 21.64 10.46 7.23
N VAL A 21 21.54 11.67 6.69
CA VAL A 21 22.65 12.34 5.96
C VAL A 21 23.94 12.35 6.77
N ARG A 22 23.86 12.44 8.09
CA ARG A 22 25.04 12.47 8.98
C ARG A 22 25.46 11.10 9.50
N ILE A 23 24.50 10.16 9.61
CA ILE A 23 24.70 8.86 10.26
C ILE A 23 25.07 7.81 9.21
N ASP A 24 24.35 7.80 8.09
CA ASP A 24 24.47 6.83 7.00
C ASP A 24 24.12 7.53 5.66
N PRO A 25 25.10 8.22 5.04
CA PRO A 25 24.87 8.96 3.79
C PRO A 25 24.42 8.07 2.63
N ASP A 26 24.90 6.83 2.56
CA ASP A 26 24.51 5.89 1.50
C ASP A 26 23.04 5.48 1.62
N LYS A 27 22.60 5.21 2.84
CA LYS A 27 21.19 4.95 3.12
C LYS A 27 20.32 6.19 2.85
N ALA A 28 20.79 7.39 3.18
CA ALA A 28 20.11 8.64 2.84
C ALA A 28 19.91 8.78 1.33
N GLY A 29 20.96 8.47 0.53
CA GLY A 29 20.88 8.47 -0.93
C GLY A 29 19.85 7.48 -1.47
N LEU A 30 19.80 6.27 -0.92
CA LEU A 30 18.80 5.27 -1.29
C LEU A 30 17.36 5.73 -0.98
N VAL A 31 17.14 6.34 0.18
CA VAL A 31 15.82 6.88 0.57
C VAL A 31 15.39 8.00 -0.39
N ILE A 32 16.30 8.91 -0.76
CA ILE A 32 16.02 9.98 -1.72
C ILE A 32 15.62 9.39 -3.08
N MET A 33 16.33 8.38 -3.56
CA MET A 33 16.01 7.72 -4.83
C MET A 33 14.60 7.08 -4.80
N LYS A 34 14.31 6.30 -3.77
CA LYS A 34 12.99 5.66 -3.59
C LYS A 34 11.86 6.68 -3.45
N LEU A 35 12.10 7.77 -2.72
CA LEU A 35 11.13 8.86 -2.58
C LEU A 35 10.89 9.57 -3.92
N SER A 36 11.93 9.77 -4.72
CA SER A 36 11.81 10.37 -6.05
C SER A 36 11.00 9.50 -7.01
N GLU A 37 11.21 8.18 -6.99
CA GLU A 37 10.42 7.22 -7.78
C GLU A 37 8.95 7.19 -7.32
N PHE A 38 8.71 7.17 -6.02
CA PHE A 38 7.38 7.25 -5.43
C PHE A 38 6.64 8.52 -5.88
N LEU A 39 7.28 9.68 -5.78
CA LEU A 39 6.69 10.97 -6.19
C LEU A 39 6.45 11.03 -7.71
N ARG A 40 7.35 10.48 -8.51
CA ARG A 40 7.18 10.40 -9.98
C ARG A 40 5.93 9.62 -10.34
N TYR A 41 5.73 8.46 -9.74
CA TYR A 41 4.53 7.65 -9.97
C TYR A 41 3.26 8.44 -9.60
N GLN A 42 3.24 9.04 -8.41
CA GLN A 42 2.09 9.80 -7.93
C GLN A 42 1.74 11.02 -8.81
N LEU A 43 2.75 11.68 -9.38
CA LEU A 43 2.54 12.92 -10.12
C LEU A 43 2.24 12.68 -11.61
N TYR A 44 2.78 11.63 -12.19
CA TYR A 44 2.73 11.41 -13.64
C TYR A 44 1.95 10.16 -14.04
N GLU A 45 2.30 8.99 -13.53
CA GLU A 45 1.68 7.73 -13.96
C GLU A 45 0.26 7.54 -13.40
N ASN A 46 -0.05 8.20 -12.30
CA ASN A 46 -1.35 8.13 -11.64
C ASN A 46 -2.46 8.95 -12.34
N ASN A 47 -2.11 9.73 -13.35
CA ASN A 47 -3.06 10.55 -14.11
C ASN A 47 -3.62 9.83 -15.34
N ASP A 48 -3.02 8.69 -15.72
CA ASP A 48 -3.49 7.89 -16.85
C ASP A 48 -4.73 7.06 -16.45
N GLU A 49 -5.53 6.69 -17.44
CA GLU A 49 -6.70 5.84 -17.23
C GLU A 49 -6.30 4.42 -16.80
N TYR A 50 -5.17 3.93 -17.31
CA TYR A 50 -4.59 2.63 -17.00
C TYR A 50 -3.08 2.73 -16.78
N THR A 51 -2.55 1.87 -15.92
CA THR A 51 -1.11 1.68 -15.69
C THR A 51 -0.75 0.20 -15.75
N LEU A 52 0.53 -0.10 -15.95
CA LEU A 52 1.01 -1.48 -15.87
C LEU A 52 0.93 -2.00 -14.43
N LEU A 53 0.47 -3.22 -14.25
CA LEU A 53 0.46 -3.88 -12.94
C LEU A 53 1.85 -3.89 -12.30
N LYS A 54 2.91 -4.04 -13.12
CA LYS A 54 4.30 -3.95 -12.67
C LYS A 54 4.63 -2.58 -12.06
N SER A 55 4.15 -1.48 -12.65
CA SER A 55 4.35 -0.13 -12.13
C SER A 55 3.64 0.04 -10.77
N GLU A 56 2.43 -0.46 -10.64
CA GLU A 56 1.69 -0.44 -9.37
C GLU A 56 2.41 -1.25 -8.28
N ILE A 57 2.92 -2.45 -8.60
CA ILE A 57 3.70 -3.27 -7.66
C ILE A 57 4.97 -2.55 -7.22
N ASN A 58 5.70 -1.94 -8.16
CA ASN A 58 6.92 -1.18 -7.85
C ASN A 58 6.60 0.02 -6.94
N PHE A 59 5.49 0.71 -7.21
CA PHE A 59 5.03 1.81 -6.38
C PHE A 59 4.74 1.36 -4.94
N LEU A 60 3.99 0.27 -4.77
CA LEU A 60 3.67 -0.29 -3.45
C LEU A 60 4.93 -0.75 -2.72
N THR A 61 5.89 -1.35 -3.45
CA THR A 61 7.17 -1.78 -2.89
C THR A 61 7.97 -0.58 -2.38
N ASN A 62 8.09 0.49 -3.18
CA ASN A 62 8.77 1.71 -2.77
C ASN A 62 8.11 2.37 -1.57
N PHE A 63 6.77 2.40 -1.52
CA PHE A 63 6.02 2.92 -0.38
C PHE A 63 6.30 2.12 0.89
N LEU A 64 6.21 0.78 0.84
CA LEU A 64 6.44 -0.09 1.99
C LEU A 64 7.91 -0.04 2.47
N ASP A 65 8.87 0.04 1.55
CA ASP A 65 10.28 0.22 1.89
C ASP A 65 10.56 1.55 2.61
N LEU A 66 9.93 2.64 2.14
CA LEU A 66 10.03 3.95 2.80
C LEU A 66 9.42 3.92 4.20
N GLU A 67 8.28 3.25 4.39
CA GLU A 67 7.66 3.09 5.70
C GLU A 67 8.50 2.22 6.64
N LYS A 68 9.13 1.16 6.14
CA LYS A 68 10.08 0.34 6.90
C LYS A 68 11.30 1.12 7.36
N LEU A 69 11.81 2.04 6.53
CA LEU A 69 12.93 2.90 6.92
C LEU A 69 12.57 3.87 8.06
N ARG A 70 11.30 4.24 8.16
CA ARG A 70 10.76 5.10 9.22
C ARG A 70 10.44 4.33 10.51
N ARG A 71 10.05 3.05 10.40
CA ARG A 71 9.60 2.21 11.50
C ARG A 71 10.45 0.96 11.57
N GLU A 72 11.42 0.92 12.49
CA GLU A 72 12.40 -0.18 12.61
C GLU A 72 11.71 -1.53 12.92
N ASN A 73 10.61 -1.51 13.68
CA ASN A 73 9.87 -2.71 14.07
C ASN A 73 8.76 -3.11 13.07
N LEU A 74 8.68 -2.45 11.91
CA LEU A 74 7.73 -2.82 10.87
C LEU A 74 8.36 -3.82 9.91
N ARG A 75 7.84 -5.03 9.88
CA ARG A 75 8.15 -6.04 8.88
C ARG A 75 7.21 -5.87 7.69
N VAL A 76 7.78 -5.70 6.50
CA VAL A 76 7.01 -5.62 5.26
C VAL A 76 7.40 -6.75 4.32
N GLU A 77 6.39 -7.34 3.68
CA GLU A 77 6.56 -8.35 2.65
C GLU A 77 5.62 -8.01 1.50
N ILE A 78 6.14 -8.03 0.28
CA ILE A 78 5.35 -7.94 -0.93
C ILE A 78 5.78 -9.06 -1.88
N ASP A 79 4.84 -9.89 -2.27
CA ASP A 79 5.06 -11.04 -3.12
C ASP A 79 4.12 -11.04 -4.31
N SER A 80 4.66 -11.32 -5.49
CA SER A 80 3.90 -11.50 -6.71
C SER A 80 4.12 -12.92 -7.22
N GLN A 81 3.07 -13.74 -7.15
CA GLN A 81 3.11 -15.16 -7.53
C GLN A 81 2.78 -15.39 -9.02
N SER A 82 3.26 -14.51 -9.86
CA SER A 82 3.12 -14.61 -11.31
C SER A 82 4.45 -14.27 -11.97
N ASP A 83 4.69 -14.82 -13.16
CA ASP A 83 5.92 -14.51 -13.87
C ASP A 83 6.00 -13.03 -14.27
N ASN A 84 7.23 -12.53 -14.42
CA ASN A 84 7.48 -11.12 -14.74
C ASN A 84 6.92 -10.70 -16.11
N GLN A 85 6.76 -11.62 -17.06
CA GLN A 85 6.17 -11.32 -18.37
C GLN A 85 4.69 -11.07 -18.25
N THR A 86 3.97 -11.92 -17.51
CA THR A 86 2.54 -11.76 -17.22
C THR A 86 2.27 -10.44 -16.51
N ILE A 87 2.99 -10.15 -15.44
CA ILE A 87 2.85 -8.89 -14.67
C ILE A 87 3.17 -7.66 -15.53
N GLY A 88 4.17 -7.76 -16.40
CA GLY A 88 4.61 -6.66 -17.29
C GLY A 88 3.69 -6.37 -18.46
N SER A 89 2.68 -7.21 -18.74
CA SER A 89 1.74 -7.06 -19.85
C SER A 89 0.32 -6.68 -19.43
N ILE A 90 0.02 -6.72 -18.14
CA ILE A 90 -1.32 -6.42 -17.61
C ILE A 90 -1.45 -4.94 -17.30
N PHE A 91 -2.54 -4.35 -17.79
CA PHE A 91 -2.95 -3.00 -17.50
C PHE A 91 -4.11 -3.01 -16.51
N ILE A 92 -4.03 -2.16 -15.49
CA ILE A 92 -5.07 -1.97 -14.46
C ILE A 92 -5.30 -0.48 -14.24
N PRO A 93 -6.45 -0.07 -13.73
CA PRO A 93 -6.65 1.30 -13.25
C PRO A 93 -5.64 1.63 -12.14
N PRO A 94 -4.98 2.80 -12.17
CA PRO A 94 -3.96 3.16 -11.18
C PRO A 94 -4.54 3.29 -9.77
N ASN A 95 -3.72 3.09 -8.74
CA ASN A 95 -4.08 3.22 -7.30
C ASN A 95 -5.25 2.36 -6.83
N LEU A 96 -5.45 1.18 -7.39
CA LEU A 96 -6.47 0.26 -6.88
C LEU A 96 -6.11 -0.29 -5.49
N PHE A 97 -4.83 -0.50 -5.23
CA PHE A 97 -4.36 -1.16 -4.01
C PHE A 97 -3.84 -0.19 -2.95
N THR A 98 -3.48 1.02 -3.36
CA THR A 98 -2.81 2.02 -2.51
C THR A 98 -3.57 2.28 -1.21
N THR A 99 -4.88 2.53 -1.28
CA THR A 99 -5.70 2.79 -0.10
C THR A 99 -5.68 1.64 0.91
N PHE A 100 -5.65 0.39 0.43
CA PHE A 100 -5.61 -0.78 1.32
C PHE A 100 -4.25 -0.90 2.00
N VAL A 101 -3.16 -0.68 1.26
CA VAL A 101 -1.79 -0.77 1.80
C VAL A 101 -1.49 0.40 2.75
N GLU A 102 -1.91 1.62 2.42
CA GLU A 102 -1.82 2.77 3.33
C GLU A 102 -2.57 2.53 4.65
N ASN A 103 -3.79 1.99 4.58
CA ASN A 103 -4.56 1.63 5.76
C ASN A 103 -3.86 0.51 6.57
N ALA A 104 -3.31 -0.50 5.89
CA ALA A 104 -2.56 -1.57 6.54
C ALA A 104 -1.36 -1.04 7.33
N VAL A 105 -0.55 -0.15 6.74
CA VAL A 105 0.59 0.49 7.40
C VAL A 105 0.12 1.37 8.56
N LYS A 106 -0.92 2.17 8.35
CA LYS A 106 -1.46 3.08 9.38
C LYS A 106 -1.97 2.34 10.62
N HIS A 107 -2.56 1.16 10.43
CA HIS A 107 -3.18 0.38 11.49
C HIS A 107 -2.28 -0.74 12.04
N SER A 108 -1.14 -1.02 11.40
CA SER A 108 -0.10 -1.88 11.96
C SER A 108 0.67 -1.10 13.04
N VAL A 109 0.25 -1.21 14.29
CA VAL A 109 0.88 -0.52 15.42
C VAL A 109 1.87 -1.46 16.11
N ASP A 110 3.00 -0.93 16.57
CA ASP A 110 3.97 -1.66 17.38
C ASP A 110 3.39 -1.85 18.79
N ILE A 111 3.24 -3.11 19.22
CA ILE A 111 2.62 -3.45 20.49
C ILE A 111 3.66 -4.16 21.34
N ASN A 112 4.00 -3.57 22.50
CA ASN A 112 4.80 -4.22 23.55
C ASN A 112 6.02 -4.97 23.03
N ASP A 113 6.86 -4.33 22.21
CA ASP A 113 8.07 -4.91 21.60
C ASP A 113 7.82 -6.07 20.59
N GLU A 114 6.58 -6.37 20.25
CA GLU A 114 6.29 -7.30 19.15
C GLU A 114 6.40 -6.59 17.80
N GLU A 115 6.99 -7.29 16.80
CA GLU A 115 7.08 -6.79 15.44
C GLU A 115 5.69 -6.61 14.83
N SER A 116 5.40 -5.38 14.38
CA SER A 116 4.26 -5.15 13.51
C SER A 116 4.56 -5.63 12.09
N PHE A 117 3.54 -6.05 11.36
CA PHE A 117 3.75 -6.50 9.99
C PHE A 117 2.67 -6.02 9.02
N VAL A 118 3.08 -5.87 7.77
CA VAL A 118 2.23 -5.72 6.59
C VAL A 118 2.71 -6.68 5.52
N ARG A 119 1.81 -7.53 5.05
CA ARG A 119 2.08 -8.46 3.95
C ARG A 119 1.09 -8.23 2.82
N VAL A 120 1.62 -8.11 1.61
CA VAL A 120 0.85 -7.97 0.38
C VAL A 120 1.20 -9.13 -0.55
N THR A 121 0.19 -9.79 -1.08
CA THR A 121 0.35 -10.84 -2.09
C THR A 121 -0.51 -10.52 -3.30
N ILE A 122 0.07 -10.61 -4.48
CA ILE A 122 -0.62 -10.41 -5.76
C ILE A 122 -0.42 -11.69 -6.59
N LEU A 123 -1.52 -12.32 -6.93
CA LEU A 123 -1.53 -13.53 -7.75
C LEU A 123 -2.40 -13.30 -8.98
N ILE A 124 -1.92 -13.74 -10.15
CA ILE A 124 -2.71 -13.80 -11.38
C ILE A 124 -2.90 -15.25 -11.77
N ARG A 125 -4.14 -15.64 -11.92
CA ARG A 125 -4.52 -16.98 -12.36
C ARG A 125 -5.81 -16.91 -13.16
N ASP A 126 -5.83 -17.59 -14.31
CA ASP A 126 -7.03 -17.74 -15.17
C ASP A 126 -7.68 -16.39 -15.54
N ASN A 127 -6.87 -15.38 -15.88
CA ASN A 127 -7.30 -14.01 -16.18
C ASN A 127 -8.02 -13.31 -15.00
N ILE A 128 -7.74 -13.72 -13.77
CA ILE A 128 -8.24 -13.13 -12.53
C ILE A 128 -7.05 -12.67 -11.70
N LEU A 129 -7.17 -11.45 -11.18
CA LEU A 129 -6.21 -10.88 -10.22
C LEU A 129 -6.72 -11.07 -8.80
N TYR A 130 -5.90 -11.66 -7.96
CA TYR A 130 -6.11 -11.81 -6.53
C TYR A 130 -5.14 -10.90 -5.80
N PHE A 131 -5.66 -9.93 -5.07
CA PHE A 131 -4.90 -9.07 -4.17
C PHE A 131 -5.25 -9.41 -2.74
N HIS A 132 -4.23 -9.69 -1.93
CA HIS A 132 -4.37 -10.01 -0.53
C HIS A 132 -3.45 -9.10 0.28
N CYS A 133 -4.02 -8.36 1.23
CA CYS A 133 -3.28 -7.51 2.16
C CYS A 133 -3.65 -7.87 3.59
N VAL A 134 -2.66 -8.18 4.41
CA VAL A 134 -2.85 -8.51 5.81
C VAL A 134 -1.88 -7.72 6.68
N ASN A 135 -2.36 -7.19 7.79
CA ASN A 135 -1.54 -6.47 8.76
C ASN A 135 -1.87 -6.87 10.20
N SER A 136 -0.88 -6.70 11.08
CA SER A 136 -1.09 -6.76 12.53
C SER A 136 -1.95 -5.59 13.00
N ILE A 137 -2.78 -5.82 14.02
CA ILE A 137 -3.52 -4.78 14.72
C ILE A 137 -3.37 -4.97 16.23
N ASP A 138 -3.48 -3.86 16.98
CA ASP A 138 -3.48 -3.91 18.44
C ASP A 138 -4.74 -4.62 18.97
N PRO A 139 -4.61 -5.72 19.75
CA PRO A 139 -5.75 -6.40 20.36
C PRO A 139 -6.56 -5.52 21.32
N ASN A 140 -5.93 -4.45 21.85
CA ASN A 140 -6.58 -3.50 22.74
C ASN A 140 -7.21 -2.31 21.99
N PHE A 141 -7.02 -2.26 20.66
CA PHE A 141 -7.56 -1.21 19.83
C PHE A 141 -9.10 -1.27 19.79
N LYS A 142 -9.76 -0.23 20.31
CA LYS A 142 -11.21 -0.13 20.24
C LYS A 142 -11.62 0.60 18.95
N PRO A 143 -12.46 -0.02 18.11
CA PRO A 143 -12.93 0.60 16.85
C PRO A 143 -13.60 1.97 17.00
N SER A 144 -14.07 2.32 18.18
CA SER A 144 -14.76 3.59 18.48
C SER A 144 -13.88 4.84 18.38
N THR A 145 -12.55 4.68 18.30
CA THR A 145 -11.60 5.80 18.12
C THR A 145 -11.22 6.02 16.66
N MET A 146 -11.74 5.22 15.75
CA MET A 146 -11.59 5.48 14.31
C MET A 146 -12.33 6.76 13.96
N GLY A 147 -11.61 7.88 13.93
CA GLY A 147 -12.14 9.16 13.48
C GLY A 147 -12.77 9.03 12.09
N LYS A 148 -13.71 9.90 11.77
CA LYS A 148 -14.48 9.96 10.51
C LYS A 148 -13.64 9.81 9.21
N SER A 149 -12.30 10.01 9.27
CA SER A 149 -11.39 9.91 8.12
C SER A 149 -11.10 8.47 7.66
N ASN A 150 -11.19 7.46 8.53
CA ASN A 150 -10.85 6.06 8.16
C ASN A 150 -11.96 5.35 7.38
N GLY A 151 -13.21 5.77 7.53
CA GLY A 151 -14.33 5.23 6.75
C GLY A 151 -14.37 5.73 5.31
N LEU A 152 -13.90 6.95 5.06
CA LEU A 152 -13.99 7.59 3.74
C LEU A 152 -13.12 6.90 2.68
N GLY A 153 -11.90 6.46 3.03
CA GLY A 153 -11.02 5.76 2.08
C GLY A 153 -11.63 4.46 1.57
N LEU A 154 -12.14 3.62 2.48
CA LEU A 154 -12.80 2.36 2.11
C LEU A 154 -14.12 2.59 1.35
N VAL A 155 -14.90 3.59 1.72
CA VAL A 155 -16.12 3.95 0.98
C VAL A 155 -15.78 4.41 -0.42
N ASN A 156 -14.77 5.25 -0.58
CA ASN A 156 -14.36 5.77 -1.89
C ASN A 156 -13.80 4.66 -2.79
N ILE A 157 -12.97 3.77 -2.27
CA ILE A 157 -12.41 2.67 -3.07
C ILE A 157 -13.51 1.67 -3.46
N LYS A 158 -14.44 1.33 -2.57
CA LYS A 158 -15.59 0.48 -2.89
C LYS A 158 -16.44 1.08 -4.02
N ARG A 159 -16.75 2.38 -3.92
CA ARG A 159 -17.50 3.08 -4.98
C ARG A 159 -16.74 3.07 -6.31
N ARG A 160 -15.42 3.26 -6.26
CA ARG A 160 -14.58 3.20 -7.45
C ARG A 160 -14.57 1.81 -8.08
N LEU A 161 -14.43 0.75 -7.28
CA LEU A 161 -14.48 -0.63 -7.75
C LEU A 161 -15.83 -0.95 -8.40
N GLU A 162 -16.92 -0.49 -7.81
CA GLU A 162 -18.27 -0.65 -8.39
C GLU A 162 -18.41 0.05 -9.75
N LEU A 163 -17.86 1.26 -9.89
CA LEU A 163 -17.87 2.00 -11.16
C LEU A 163 -17.00 1.34 -12.25
N LEU A 164 -15.88 0.73 -11.87
CA LEU A 164 -14.94 0.11 -12.80
C LEU A 164 -15.35 -1.31 -13.22
N TYR A 165 -15.90 -2.09 -12.30
CA TYR A 165 -16.11 -3.53 -12.46
C TYR A 165 -17.59 -3.95 -12.37
N GLY A 166 -18.52 -3.03 -12.04
CA GLY A 166 -19.95 -3.27 -12.13
C GLY A 166 -20.47 -4.49 -11.37
N GLY A 167 -19.87 -4.81 -10.21
CA GLY A 167 -20.23 -6.00 -9.43
C GLY A 167 -19.50 -7.29 -9.82
N GLU A 168 -18.64 -7.26 -10.84
CA GLU A 168 -17.79 -8.41 -11.23
C GLU A 168 -16.54 -8.56 -10.35
N TYR A 169 -16.46 -7.83 -9.25
CA TYR A 169 -15.37 -7.93 -8.27
C TYR A 169 -15.85 -8.52 -6.95
N SER A 170 -14.92 -9.05 -6.17
CA SER A 170 -15.19 -9.45 -4.79
C SER A 170 -14.23 -8.73 -3.85
N LEU A 171 -14.75 -8.18 -2.76
CA LEU A 171 -13.96 -7.53 -1.71
C LEU A 171 -14.40 -8.04 -0.35
N ASP A 172 -13.56 -8.89 0.25
CA ASP A 172 -13.75 -9.44 1.58
C ASP A 172 -12.81 -8.75 2.57
N ILE A 173 -13.37 -8.33 3.70
CA ILE A 173 -12.64 -7.69 4.79
C ILE A 173 -12.91 -8.47 6.07
N VAL A 174 -11.84 -9.02 6.65
CA VAL A 174 -11.90 -9.80 7.88
C VAL A 174 -11.03 -9.15 8.95
N SER A 175 -11.61 -8.91 10.12
CA SER A 175 -10.89 -8.40 11.29
C SER A 175 -10.98 -9.41 12.42
N THR A 176 -9.83 -9.82 12.92
CA THR A 176 -9.68 -10.64 14.13
C THR A 176 -9.15 -9.78 15.28
N LYS A 177 -8.81 -10.38 16.42
CA LYS A 177 -8.21 -9.64 17.54
C LYS A 177 -6.80 -9.11 17.23
N THR A 178 -6.06 -9.76 16.33
CA THR A 178 -4.63 -9.49 16.09
C THR A 178 -4.31 -9.17 14.64
N LYS A 179 -5.24 -9.36 13.72
CA LYS A 179 -5.02 -9.20 12.27
C LYS A 179 -6.21 -8.55 11.58
N TYR A 180 -5.89 -7.72 10.60
CA TYR A 180 -6.85 -7.17 9.64
C TYR A 180 -6.46 -7.66 8.25
N GLU A 181 -7.41 -8.19 7.51
CA GLU A 181 -7.18 -8.88 6.24
C GLU A 181 -8.15 -8.36 5.18
N ILE A 182 -7.62 -8.06 4.01
CA ILE A 182 -8.37 -7.65 2.82
C ILE A 182 -8.05 -8.61 1.70
N LYS A 183 -9.10 -9.15 1.08
CA LYS A 183 -9.03 -9.95 -0.15
C LYS A 183 -9.84 -9.27 -1.22
N LEU A 184 -9.18 -8.89 -2.30
CA LEU A 184 -9.81 -8.30 -3.49
C LEU A 184 -9.57 -9.22 -4.68
N VAL A 185 -10.63 -9.54 -5.40
CA VAL A 185 -10.60 -10.35 -6.62
C VAL A 185 -11.16 -9.52 -7.76
N LEU A 186 -10.41 -9.41 -8.84
CA LEU A 186 -10.73 -8.59 -10.01
C LEU A 186 -10.62 -9.42 -11.29
N PRO A 187 -11.58 -9.31 -12.23
CA PRO A 187 -11.39 -9.79 -13.59
C PRO A 187 -10.36 -8.90 -14.32
N LEU A 188 -9.55 -9.49 -15.21
CA LEU A 188 -8.56 -8.82 -16.04
C LEU A 188 -9.01 -8.70 -17.48
#